data_49fad4dc95591624f59ae3f7777e29d4
#
_entry.id   49fad4dc95591624f59ae3f7777e29d4
#
_cell.length_a   1.000
_cell.length_b   1.000
_cell.length_c   1.000
_cell.angle_alpha   90.00
_cell.angle_beta   90.00
_cell.angle_gamma   90.00
#
_symmetry.space_group_name_H-M   'P 1'
#
loop_
_entity.id
_entity.type
_entity.pdbx_description
1 polymer ?
#
loop_
_entity_poly.entity_id
_entity_poly.type
_entity_poly.pdbx_seq_one_letter_code
_entity_poly.pdbx_strand_id
1 'polypeptide(L)'
;MASAIPSVKVANCQYNLQQIESLVATAEGKGVEIIVFPELSVTGYTCQDLFRQQLLLEQAELSVMKLLDFTRSLDIICIIGIPVIAGDLLLNCAAVIQKGSILGVVPKTFLPNYNEFYEKRWFASSQDLKPTEIRYA
;
A
#
# COMPACT_ATOMS: atom_id res chain seq x y z
N MET A 1 1.43 19.37 -2.10
CA MET A 1 1.13 17.96 -2.42
C MET A 1 2.04 17.50 -3.56
N ALA A 2 2.55 16.27 -3.49
CA ALA A 2 3.37 15.68 -4.54
C ALA A 2 2.81 14.30 -4.94
N SER A 3 2.96 13.94 -6.20
CA SER A 3 2.79 12.59 -6.72
C SER A 3 4.18 12.02 -6.98
N ALA A 4 4.45 10.82 -6.49
CA ALA A 4 5.74 10.17 -6.60
C ALA A 4 5.62 8.84 -7.35
N ILE A 5 6.54 8.58 -8.24
CA ILE A 5 6.63 7.32 -9.00
C ILE A 5 7.96 6.65 -8.62
N PRO A 6 7.95 5.68 -7.69
CA PRO A 6 9.15 4.96 -7.31
C PRO A 6 9.58 3.98 -8.40
N SER A 7 10.85 3.64 -8.42
CA SER A 7 11.29 2.42 -9.10
C SER A 7 10.73 1.22 -8.36
N VAL A 8 10.09 0.30 -9.05
CA VAL A 8 9.41 -0.85 -8.44
C VAL A 8 9.96 -2.15 -9.01
N LYS A 9 10.23 -3.11 -8.13
CA LYS A 9 10.49 -4.51 -8.46
C LYS A 9 9.32 -5.37 -8.00
N VAL A 10 8.73 -6.13 -8.91
CA VAL A 10 7.57 -7.00 -8.62
C VAL A 10 7.90 -7.95 -7.49
N ALA A 11 7.02 -8.01 -6.49
CA ALA A 11 7.10 -8.83 -5.29
C ALA A 11 8.35 -8.60 -4.39
N ASN A 12 9.14 -7.56 -4.66
CA ASN A 12 10.28 -7.20 -3.81
C ASN A 12 9.90 -6.03 -2.87
N CYS A 13 9.13 -6.35 -1.83
CA CYS A 13 8.61 -5.35 -0.89
C CYS A 13 9.73 -4.56 -0.20
N GLN A 14 10.86 -5.20 0.10
CA GLN A 14 11.99 -4.53 0.74
C GLN A 14 12.62 -3.46 -0.17
N TYR A 15 12.86 -3.80 -1.44
CA TYR A 15 13.38 -2.83 -2.41
C TYR A 15 12.39 -1.69 -2.62
N ASN A 16 11.10 -2.01 -2.79
CA ASN A 16 10.06 -1.01 -3.03
C ASN A 16 9.92 -0.06 -1.83
N LEU A 17 10.00 -0.58 -0.61
CA LEU A 17 10.01 0.23 0.61
C LEU A 17 11.16 1.23 0.61
N GLN A 18 12.38 0.81 0.30
CA GLN A 18 13.54 1.70 0.26
C GLN A 18 13.35 2.84 -0.75
N GLN A 19 12.73 2.57 -1.89
CA GLN A 19 12.40 3.59 -2.88
C GLN A 19 11.34 4.57 -2.35
N ILE A 20 10.33 4.06 -1.66
CA ILE A 20 9.27 4.88 -1.03
C ILE A 20 9.91 5.78 0.04
N GLU A 21 10.69 5.23 0.96
CA GLU A 21 11.36 5.99 2.04
C GLU A 21 12.25 7.12 1.48
N SER A 22 13.02 6.83 0.44
CA SER A 22 13.88 7.83 -0.22
C SER A 22 13.08 9.00 -0.79
N LEU A 23 11.94 8.71 -1.44
CA LEU A 23 11.08 9.75 -2.00
C LEU A 23 10.33 10.54 -0.91
N VAL A 24 9.92 9.88 0.17
CA VAL A 24 9.32 10.53 1.33
C VAL A 24 10.30 11.51 1.96
N ALA A 25 11.56 11.08 2.21
CA ALA A 25 12.59 11.94 2.77
C ALA A 25 12.87 13.16 1.89
N THR A 26 12.94 12.96 0.57
CA THR A 26 13.13 14.04 -0.39
C THR A 26 11.98 15.03 -0.38
N ALA A 27 10.74 14.54 -0.32
CA ALA A 27 9.54 15.36 -0.30
C ALA A 27 9.43 16.16 1.01
N GLU A 28 9.68 15.51 2.16
CA GLU A 28 9.72 16.18 3.47
C GLU A 28 10.74 17.33 3.47
N GLY A 29 11.96 17.07 2.97
CA GLY A 29 13.01 18.09 2.87
C GLY A 29 12.66 19.27 1.96
N LYS A 30 11.67 19.11 1.07
CA LYS A 30 11.12 20.16 0.20
C LYS A 30 9.87 20.84 0.76
N GLY A 31 9.44 20.49 1.97
CA GLY A 31 8.25 21.05 2.59
C GLY A 31 6.93 20.54 1.97
N VAL A 32 6.94 19.36 1.35
CA VAL A 32 5.72 18.72 0.84
C VAL A 32 4.90 18.19 2.03
N GLU A 33 3.63 18.55 2.08
CA GLU A 33 2.73 18.13 3.17
C GLU A 33 2.07 16.77 2.91
N ILE A 34 1.80 16.43 1.65
CA ILE A 34 1.16 15.17 1.25
C ILE A 34 1.89 14.58 0.04
N ILE A 35 2.33 13.34 0.16
CA ILE A 35 2.90 12.56 -0.94
C ILE A 35 2.02 11.35 -1.24
N VAL A 36 1.74 11.12 -2.54
CA VAL A 36 0.90 10.01 -3.02
C VAL A 36 1.73 9.10 -3.91
N PHE A 37 1.68 7.82 -3.62
CA PHE A 37 2.33 6.75 -4.38
C PHE A 37 1.32 5.98 -5.24
N PRO A 38 1.78 5.26 -6.29
CA PRO A 38 0.91 4.44 -7.13
C PRO A 38 0.21 3.30 -6.37
N GLU A 39 -0.84 2.80 -7.00
CA GLU A 39 -1.55 1.59 -6.60
C GLU A 39 -0.57 0.42 -6.39
N LEU A 40 -0.74 -0.32 -5.27
CA LEU A 40 0.09 -1.48 -4.92
C LEU A 40 1.61 -1.18 -4.96
N SER A 41 2.00 0.04 -4.61
CA SER A 41 3.40 0.49 -4.70
C SER A 41 4.37 -0.31 -3.81
N VAL A 42 3.88 -0.96 -2.76
CA VAL A 42 4.70 -1.79 -1.86
C VAL A 42 5.03 -3.14 -2.50
N THR A 43 4.11 -3.77 -3.19
CA THR A 43 4.31 -5.08 -3.81
C THR A 43 4.67 -5.03 -5.29
N GLY A 44 4.26 -3.98 -5.97
CA GLY A 44 4.09 -3.92 -7.42
C GLY A 44 2.68 -4.39 -7.82
N TYR A 45 2.17 -3.81 -8.90
CA TYR A 45 0.82 -4.11 -9.42
C TYR A 45 0.73 -5.50 -10.08
N THR A 46 1.79 -5.92 -10.76
CA THR A 46 1.79 -7.11 -11.64
C THR A 46 2.26 -8.40 -10.95
N CYS A 47 2.02 -8.53 -9.65
CA CYS A 47 2.37 -9.75 -8.89
C CYS A 47 1.53 -10.97 -9.29
N GLN A 48 0.36 -10.78 -9.93
CA GLN A 48 -0.53 -11.84 -10.39
C GLN A 48 -0.86 -12.85 -9.26
N ASP A 49 -0.72 -14.14 -9.49
CA ASP A 49 -1.06 -15.19 -8.52
C ASP A 49 -0.16 -15.19 -7.27
N LEU A 50 0.95 -14.43 -7.27
CA LEU A 50 1.75 -14.22 -6.06
C LEU A 50 0.95 -13.52 -4.95
N PHE A 51 -0.10 -12.76 -5.27
CA PHE A 51 -1.01 -12.19 -4.28
C PHE A 51 -1.71 -13.24 -3.40
N ARG A 52 -1.74 -14.50 -3.82
CA ARG A 52 -2.28 -15.62 -3.03
C ARG A 52 -1.25 -16.24 -2.09
N GLN A 53 0.00 -15.82 -2.18
CA GLN A 53 1.07 -16.33 -1.33
C GLN A 53 1.15 -15.52 -0.03
N GLN A 54 1.02 -16.21 1.08
CA GLN A 54 1.07 -15.60 2.41
C GLN A 54 2.38 -14.83 2.62
N LEU A 55 3.51 -15.36 2.15
CA LEU A 55 4.81 -14.71 2.29
C LEU A 55 4.83 -13.29 1.68
N LEU A 56 4.21 -13.09 0.51
CA LEU A 56 4.15 -11.76 -0.10
C LEU A 56 3.33 -10.79 0.77
N LEU A 57 2.21 -11.24 1.31
CA LEU A 57 1.32 -10.42 2.13
C LEU A 57 1.97 -10.07 3.48
N GLU A 58 2.67 -11.02 4.10
CA GLU A 58 3.47 -10.78 5.32
C GLU A 58 4.61 -9.78 5.07
N GLN A 59 5.30 -9.87 3.93
CA GLN A 59 6.36 -8.92 3.57
C GLN A 59 5.80 -7.51 3.28
N ALA A 60 4.61 -7.42 2.68
CA ALA A 60 3.94 -6.15 2.48
C ALA A 60 3.56 -5.50 3.82
N GLU A 61 2.98 -6.26 4.75
CA GLU A 61 2.64 -5.82 6.10
C GLU A 61 3.88 -5.36 6.87
N LEU A 62 4.96 -6.16 6.87
CA LEU A 62 6.23 -5.79 7.49
C LEU A 62 6.81 -4.50 6.91
N SER A 63 6.64 -4.27 5.61
CA SER A 63 7.08 -3.03 4.96
C SER A 63 6.30 -1.83 5.45
N VAL A 64 4.98 -1.96 5.66
CA VAL A 64 4.17 -0.90 6.27
C VAL A 64 4.65 -0.60 7.69
N MET A 65 4.92 -1.61 8.51
CA MET A 65 5.44 -1.42 9.87
C MET A 65 6.75 -0.64 9.89
N LYS A 66 7.67 -0.97 8.99
CA LYS A 66 8.94 -0.24 8.85
C LYS A 66 8.70 1.21 8.40
N LEU A 67 7.76 1.44 7.49
CA LEU A 67 7.42 2.79 7.05
C LEU A 67 6.77 3.61 8.18
N LEU A 68 5.98 3.00 9.06
CA LEU A 68 5.47 3.65 10.26
C LEU A 68 6.64 4.12 11.16
N ASP A 69 7.61 3.25 11.41
CA ASP A 69 8.79 3.62 12.19
C ASP A 69 9.59 4.74 11.53
N PHE A 70 9.80 4.67 10.22
CA PHE A 70 10.50 5.68 9.44
C PHE A 70 9.81 7.05 9.49
N THR A 71 8.48 7.09 9.41
CA THR A 71 7.70 8.33 9.38
C THR A 71 7.42 8.93 10.77
N ARG A 72 7.87 8.30 11.85
CA ARG A 72 7.54 8.68 13.23
C ARG A 72 7.88 10.14 13.57
N SER A 73 8.98 10.65 13.04
CA SER A 73 9.45 12.02 13.27
C SER A 73 9.14 12.98 12.10
N LEU A 74 8.43 12.52 11.08
CA LEU A 74 8.11 13.30 9.89
C LEU A 74 6.71 13.89 9.98
N ASP A 75 6.52 15.09 9.43
CA ASP A 75 5.21 15.75 9.37
C ASP A 75 4.40 15.39 8.13
N ILE A 76 5.06 14.93 7.08
CA ILE A 76 4.43 14.58 5.81
C ILE A 76 3.40 13.45 5.93
N ILE A 77 2.28 13.60 5.25
CA ILE A 77 1.28 12.54 5.08
C ILE A 77 1.66 11.70 3.87
N CYS A 78 1.79 10.39 4.06
CA CYS A 78 2.09 9.42 3.00
C CYS A 78 0.85 8.62 2.65
N ILE A 79 0.53 8.53 1.35
CA ILE A 79 -0.54 7.65 0.84
C ILE A 79 0.12 6.60 -0.04
N ILE A 80 0.05 5.33 0.37
CA ILE A 80 0.69 4.19 -0.29
C ILE A 80 -0.32 3.13 -0.70
N GLY A 81 -0.03 2.40 -1.78
CA GLY A 81 -0.84 1.26 -2.23
C GLY A 81 -0.35 -0.05 -1.62
N ILE A 82 -1.24 -0.80 -1.00
CA ILE A 82 -0.96 -2.06 -0.30
C ILE A 82 -2.07 -3.11 -0.49
N PRO A 83 -1.75 -4.41 -0.51
CA PRO A 83 -2.73 -5.46 -0.31
C PRO A 83 -3.03 -5.62 1.18
N VAL A 84 -4.28 -5.85 1.54
CA VAL A 84 -4.74 -6.06 2.93
C VAL A 84 -5.65 -7.27 3.01
N ILE A 85 -5.42 -8.16 3.97
CA ILE A 85 -6.33 -9.26 4.30
C ILE A 85 -7.35 -8.77 5.32
N ALA A 86 -8.63 -8.98 5.03
CA ALA A 86 -9.75 -8.70 5.91
C ALA A 86 -10.65 -9.93 6.03
N GLY A 87 -10.47 -10.72 7.07
CA GLY A 87 -11.10 -12.04 7.16
C GLY A 87 -10.65 -12.95 6.02
N ASP A 88 -11.58 -13.41 5.20
CA ASP A 88 -11.30 -14.25 4.03
C ASP A 88 -11.08 -13.46 2.73
N LEU A 89 -11.13 -12.12 2.80
CA LEU A 89 -11.02 -11.25 1.63
C LEU A 89 -9.62 -10.67 1.52
N LEU A 90 -9.08 -10.65 0.31
CA LEU A 90 -7.91 -9.85 -0.07
C LEU A 90 -8.38 -8.58 -0.74
N LEU A 91 -7.93 -7.45 -0.24
CA LEU A 91 -8.33 -6.12 -0.68
C LEU A 91 -7.13 -5.35 -1.24
N ASN A 92 -7.37 -4.59 -2.30
CA ASN A 92 -6.45 -3.60 -2.82
C ASN A 92 -6.75 -2.27 -2.14
N CYS A 93 -5.82 -1.76 -1.36
CA CYS A 93 -6.07 -0.62 -0.48
C CYS A 93 -5.07 0.52 -0.68
N ALA A 94 -5.53 1.72 -0.35
CA ALA A 94 -4.67 2.87 -0.07
C ALA A 94 -4.58 3.06 1.45
N ALA A 95 -3.36 3.08 1.99
CA ALA A 95 -3.10 3.39 3.39
C ALA A 95 -2.62 4.83 3.52
N VAL A 96 -3.19 5.57 4.45
CA VAL A 96 -2.82 6.94 4.80
C VAL A 96 -2.03 6.90 6.10
N ILE A 97 -0.78 7.36 6.05
CA ILE A 97 0.19 7.26 7.14
C ILE A 97 0.71 8.64 7.50
N GLN A 98 0.84 8.92 8.78
CA GLN A 98 1.51 10.10 9.30
C GLN A 98 2.08 9.83 10.71
N LYS A 99 3.26 10.37 11.00
CA LYS A 99 3.86 10.33 12.35
C LYS A 99 3.86 8.93 13.00
N GLY A 100 4.18 7.92 12.22
CA GLY A 100 4.25 6.55 12.73
C GLY A 100 2.89 5.89 12.96
N SER A 101 1.81 6.46 12.46
CA SER A 101 0.45 5.95 12.64
C SER A 101 -0.28 5.80 11.31
N ILE A 102 -1.11 4.78 11.21
CA ILE A 102 -2.07 4.64 10.12
C ILE A 102 -3.30 5.48 10.48
N LEU A 103 -3.58 6.51 9.68
CA LEU A 103 -4.76 7.36 9.84
C LEU A 103 -6.02 6.73 9.26
N GLY A 104 -5.86 5.87 8.26
CA GLY A 104 -6.96 5.16 7.61
C GLY A 104 -6.48 4.26 6.49
N VAL A 105 -7.31 3.27 6.17
CA VAL A 105 -7.11 2.35 5.04
C VAL A 105 -8.37 2.37 4.19
N VAL A 106 -8.23 2.67 2.92
CA VAL A 106 -9.35 2.79 1.98
C VAL A 106 -9.28 1.64 0.96
N PRO A 107 -10.18 0.67 1.03
CA PRO A 107 -10.24 -0.42 0.06
C PRO A 107 -10.87 0.03 -1.26
N LYS A 108 -10.33 -0.49 -2.35
CA LYS A 108 -10.81 -0.23 -3.71
C LYS A 108 -12.20 -0.85 -3.91
N THR A 109 -13.11 -0.06 -4.49
CA THR A 109 -14.50 -0.48 -4.75
C THR A 109 -14.67 -1.05 -6.16
N PHE A 110 -14.20 -0.31 -7.16
CA PHE A 110 -14.39 -0.67 -8.57
C PHE A 110 -13.12 -1.36 -9.09
N LEU A 111 -13.22 -2.67 -9.31
CA LEU A 111 -12.11 -3.49 -9.76
C LEU A 111 -12.19 -3.66 -11.29
N PRO A 112 -11.20 -3.19 -12.06
CA PRO A 112 -11.16 -3.44 -13.50
C PRO A 112 -10.99 -4.93 -13.75
N ASN A 113 -11.89 -5.50 -14.57
CA ASN A 113 -11.92 -6.92 -14.92
C ASN A 113 -12.31 -7.10 -16.39
N TYR A 114 -11.68 -6.31 -17.25
CA TYR A 114 -11.90 -6.27 -18.70
C TYR A 114 -10.55 -6.07 -19.42
N ASN A 115 -10.48 -6.49 -20.67
CA ASN A 115 -9.27 -6.48 -21.49
C ASN A 115 -8.09 -7.18 -20.76
N GLU A 116 -6.97 -6.48 -20.57
CA GLU A 116 -5.79 -6.97 -19.86
C GLU A 116 -5.92 -6.99 -18.32
N PHE A 117 -7.01 -6.49 -17.77
CA PHE A 117 -7.22 -6.40 -16.33
C PHE A 117 -8.00 -7.60 -15.78
N TYR A 118 -7.48 -8.19 -14.70
CA TYR A 118 -8.04 -9.38 -14.03
C TYR A 118 -8.09 -9.20 -12.52
N GLU A 119 -8.35 -8.00 -12.01
CA GLU A 119 -8.23 -7.72 -10.56
C GLU A 119 -9.18 -8.56 -9.71
N LYS A 120 -10.36 -8.91 -10.21
CA LYS A 120 -11.30 -9.80 -9.50
C LYS A 120 -10.79 -11.23 -9.28
N ARG A 121 -9.73 -11.62 -9.99
CA ARG A 121 -9.05 -12.90 -9.74
C ARG A 121 -8.39 -12.93 -8.37
N TRP A 122 -7.92 -11.80 -7.87
CA TRP A 122 -7.16 -11.70 -6.61
C TRP A 122 -7.87 -10.88 -5.54
N PHE A 123 -8.54 -9.79 -5.91
CA PHE A 123 -9.08 -8.82 -4.97
C PHE A 123 -10.61 -8.84 -4.93
N ALA A 124 -11.14 -8.66 -3.71
CA ALA A 124 -12.54 -8.36 -3.47
C ALA A 124 -12.81 -6.85 -3.51
N SER A 125 -14.05 -6.47 -3.83
CA SER A 125 -14.52 -5.10 -3.74
C SER A 125 -14.74 -4.68 -2.28
N SER A 126 -14.59 -3.40 -1.98
CA SER A 126 -14.99 -2.86 -0.68
C SER A 126 -16.47 -3.10 -0.36
N GLN A 127 -17.31 -3.29 -1.37
CA GLN A 127 -18.74 -3.62 -1.20
C GLN A 127 -18.97 -5.01 -0.60
N ASP A 128 -17.98 -5.91 -0.70
CA ASP A 128 -18.05 -7.26 -0.14
C ASP A 128 -17.64 -7.29 1.35
N LEU A 129 -17.09 -6.18 1.86
CA LEU A 129 -16.72 -6.03 3.25
C LEU A 129 -17.96 -5.90 4.13
N LYS A 130 -18.03 -6.76 5.16
CA LYS A 130 -18.90 -6.49 6.29
C LYS A 130 -18.20 -5.48 7.20
N PRO A 131 -18.94 -4.56 7.86
CA PRO A 131 -18.34 -3.63 8.81
C PRO A 131 -17.52 -4.40 9.86
N THR A 132 -16.22 -4.24 9.86
CA THR A 132 -15.31 -4.97 10.74
C THR A 132 -14.14 -4.06 11.08
N GLU A 133 -13.74 -4.04 12.35
CA GLU A 133 -12.42 -3.53 12.71
C GLU A 133 -11.37 -4.56 12.27
N ILE A 134 -10.38 -4.09 11.51
CA ILE A 134 -9.21 -4.88 11.14
C ILE A 134 -8.06 -4.37 11.99
N ARG A 135 -7.44 -5.26 12.75
CA ARG A 135 -6.11 -4.98 13.30
C ARG A 135 -5.11 -5.25 12.20
N TYR A 136 -4.43 -4.20 11.78
CA TYR A 136 -3.31 -4.28 10.87
C TYR A 136 -2.03 -4.25 11.71
N ALA A 137 -1.38 -5.42 11.79
CA ALA A 137 -0.16 -5.76 12.56
C ALA A 137 -0.21 -5.45 14.06
#